data_d59d0e9b6b18fbac1ce00bcd281eb036
#
_entry.id   d59d0e9b6b18fbac1ce00bcd281eb036
#
_cell.length_a   1.000
_cell.length_b   1.000
_cell.length_c   1.000
_cell.angle_alpha   90.00
_cell.angle_beta   90.00
_cell.angle_gamma   90.00
#
_symmetry.space_group_name_H-M   'P 1'
#
loop_
_entity.id
_entity.type
_entity.pdbx_description
1 polymer ?
#
loop_
_entity_poly.entity_id
_entity_poly.type
_entity_poly.pdbx_seq_one_letter_code
_entity_poly.pdbx_strand_id
1 'polypeptide(L)'
;MELGNRIKELRKAQNINQDDLAEKLFVSRQTISNWENDKSYPDIQSVLLLSEIFGVSVDNLLKGDVEKMEEIISEDTQIDIKKMTIYSRLMTIFYVGIIVLAPILAYFFKWWFFIPYFLWAAIGMYFAFKIEGIKKKHDVQTYKEIIAFTKGEALSPNEKMMEVAKRPYQKVLSAIASGLIAIVVAGGLVIILIKFF
;
A
#
# COMPACT_ATOMS: atom_id res chain seq x y z
N MET A 1 11.24 21.15 2.82
CA MET A 1 10.58 20.89 4.13
C MET A 1 9.98 22.18 4.63
N GLU A 2 8.84 22.14 5.30
CA GLU A 2 8.18 23.35 5.82
C GLU A 2 8.76 23.77 7.17
N LEU A 3 9.28 22.82 7.96
CA LEU A 3 9.84 23.06 9.29
C LEU A 3 11.03 24.04 9.27
N GLY A 4 11.96 23.88 8.33
CA GLY A 4 13.12 24.77 8.23
C GLY A 4 12.73 26.24 7.99
N ASN A 5 11.80 26.47 7.09
CA ASN A 5 11.23 27.79 6.85
C ASN A 5 10.50 28.31 8.08
N ARG A 6 9.75 27.46 8.78
CA ARG A 6 9.01 27.83 9.99
C ARG A 6 9.94 28.24 11.13
N ILE A 7 11.02 27.49 11.35
CA ILE A 7 12.06 27.84 12.33
C ILE A 7 12.63 29.23 12.02
N LYS A 8 12.98 29.47 10.75
CA LYS A 8 13.54 30.76 10.31
C LYS A 8 12.58 31.94 10.48
N GLU A 9 11.28 31.74 10.17
CA GLU A 9 10.24 32.75 10.38
C GLU A 9 10.03 33.07 11.84
N LEU A 10 9.87 32.06 12.71
CA LEU A 10 9.65 32.23 14.14
C LEU A 10 10.86 32.91 14.81
N ARG A 11 12.07 32.46 14.44
CA ARG A 11 13.32 33.12 14.93
C ARG A 11 13.35 34.59 14.56
N LYS A 12 13.09 34.95 13.31
CA LYS A 12 13.07 36.35 12.85
C LYS A 12 11.96 37.14 13.52
N ALA A 13 10.78 36.57 13.72
CA ALA A 13 9.68 37.24 14.40
C ALA A 13 10.00 37.60 15.85
N GLN A 14 10.86 36.83 16.52
CA GLN A 14 11.36 37.10 17.86
C GLN A 14 12.65 37.94 17.89
N ASN A 15 13.16 38.38 16.73
CA ASN A 15 14.43 39.11 16.59
C ASN A 15 15.65 38.35 17.14
N ILE A 16 15.63 37.02 17.10
CA ILE A 16 16.73 36.15 17.53
C ILE A 16 17.64 35.89 16.31
N ASN A 17 18.98 36.01 16.46
CA ASN A 17 19.91 35.60 15.42
C ASN A 17 20.20 34.09 15.48
N GLN A 18 20.89 33.51 14.47
CA GLN A 18 21.18 32.08 14.44
C GLN A 18 22.13 31.64 15.58
N ASP A 19 23.02 32.48 16.00
CA ASP A 19 23.97 32.20 17.10
C ASP A 19 23.23 32.12 18.44
N ASP A 20 22.35 33.11 18.73
CA ASP A 20 21.53 33.11 19.94
C ASP A 20 20.56 31.90 20.02
N LEU A 21 19.97 31.51 18.89
CA LEU A 21 19.12 30.33 18.85
C LEU A 21 19.93 29.06 19.08
N ALA A 22 21.13 28.97 18.51
CA ALA A 22 22.04 27.84 18.67
C ALA A 22 22.46 27.66 20.13
N GLU A 23 22.80 28.78 20.82
CA GLU A 23 23.13 28.76 22.25
C GLU A 23 21.97 28.24 23.10
N LYS A 24 20.72 28.71 22.85
CA LYS A 24 19.52 28.28 23.56
C LYS A 24 19.19 26.80 23.36
N LEU A 25 19.54 26.23 22.21
CA LEU A 25 19.31 24.84 21.85
C LEU A 25 20.51 23.93 22.14
N PHE A 26 21.61 24.48 22.63
CA PHE A 26 22.87 23.75 22.88
C PHE A 26 23.43 23.05 21.63
N VAL A 27 23.29 23.70 20.47
CA VAL A 27 23.77 23.19 19.16
C VAL A 27 24.72 24.23 18.52
N SER A 28 25.34 23.83 17.40
CA SER A 28 26.17 24.79 16.66
C SER A 28 25.29 25.70 15.78
N ARG A 29 25.78 26.93 15.51
CA ARG A 29 25.16 27.82 14.51
C ARG A 29 24.98 27.11 13.14
N GLN A 30 25.97 26.29 12.78
CA GLN A 30 25.90 25.51 11.52
C GLN A 30 24.72 24.54 11.51
N THR A 31 24.38 23.94 12.65
CA THR A 31 23.22 23.09 12.82
C THR A 31 21.92 23.86 12.55
N ILE A 32 21.76 25.04 13.15
CA ILE A 32 20.60 25.91 12.88
C ILE A 32 20.54 26.30 11.40
N SER A 33 21.65 26.69 10.81
CA SER A 33 21.71 27.00 9.37
C SER A 33 21.33 25.81 8.50
N ASN A 34 21.73 24.60 8.86
CA ASN A 34 21.36 23.40 8.14
C ASN A 34 19.86 23.11 8.23
N TRP A 35 19.24 23.28 9.40
CA TRP A 35 17.78 23.11 9.57
C TRP A 35 17.01 24.14 8.76
N GLU A 36 17.37 25.43 8.86
CA GLU A 36 16.72 26.54 8.13
C GLU A 36 16.87 26.46 6.61
N ASN A 37 17.84 25.69 6.08
CA ASN A 37 18.09 25.49 4.67
C ASN A 37 17.77 24.04 4.20
N ASP A 38 16.98 23.31 4.98
CA ASP A 38 16.52 21.96 4.67
C ASP A 38 17.62 20.91 4.38
N LYS A 39 18.84 21.14 4.91
CA LYS A 39 19.99 20.21 4.76
C LYS A 39 19.98 19.08 5.78
N SER A 40 19.35 19.30 6.93
CA SER A 40 19.13 18.30 7.97
C SER A 40 17.84 18.60 8.73
N TYR A 41 17.32 17.61 9.45
CA TYR A 41 16.14 17.74 10.30
C TYR A 41 16.57 17.78 11.78
N PRO A 42 15.94 18.62 12.64
CA PRO A 42 16.17 18.56 14.08
C PRO A 42 15.69 17.25 14.67
N ASP A 43 16.36 16.76 15.71
CA ASP A 43 15.89 15.63 16.48
C ASP A 43 14.68 15.99 17.37
N ILE A 44 14.06 15.00 17.98
CA ILE A 44 12.85 15.17 18.80
C ILE A 44 13.10 16.13 19.96
N GLN A 45 14.27 16.08 20.59
CA GLN A 45 14.59 16.96 21.72
C GLN A 45 14.72 18.41 21.26
N SER A 46 15.38 18.62 20.13
CA SER A 46 15.50 19.94 19.52
C SER A 46 14.14 20.52 19.10
N VAL A 47 13.23 19.69 18.56
CA VAL A 47 11.85 20.11 18.23
C VAL A 47 11.07 20.53 19.45
N LEU A 48 11.18 19.80 20.57
CA LEU A 48 10.53 20.17 21.83
C LEU A 48 11.08 21.51 22.38
N LEU A 49 12.38 21.69 22.39
CA LEU A 49 13.02 22.96 22.83
C LEU A 49 12.64 24.12 21.91
N LEU A 50 12.57 23.90 20.59
CA LEU A 50 12.11 24.93 19.64
C LEU A 50 10.68 25.36 19.94
N SER A 51 9.79 24.37 20.22
CA SER A 51 8.41 24.62 20.63
C SER A 51 8.32 25.49 21.86
N GLU A 52 9.14 25.24 22.88
CA GLU A 52 9.23 26.04 24.11
C GLU A 52 9.79 27.44 23.87
N ILE A 53 10.92 27.56 23.16
CA ILE A 53 11.57 28.83 22.86
C ILE A 53 10.66 29.75 22.05
N PHE A 54 9.96 29.20 21.06
CA PHE A 54 9.09 29.98 20.21
C PHE A 54 7.68 30.20 20.80
N GLY A 55 7.31 29.47 21.86
CA GLY A 55 5.97 29.54 22.48
C GLY A 55 4.85 29.01 21.57
N VAL A 56 5.16 28.04 20.71
CA VAL A 56 4.20 27.41 19.80
C VAL A 56 4.12 25.93 20.11
N SER A 57 2.97 25.29 19.85
CA SER A 57 2.86 23.83 20.00
C SER A 57 3.72 23.10 18.97
N VAL A 58 4.16 21.88 19.30
CA VAL A 58 4.88 20.99 18.37
C VAL A 58 4.06 20.74 17.12
N ASP A 59 2.74 20.53 17.26
CA ASP A 59 1.82 20.35 16.12
C ASP A 59 1.84 21.56 15.19
N ASN A 60 1.84 22.79 15.74
CA ASN A 60 1.90 24.01 14.94
C ASN A 60 3.26 24.19 14.26
N LEU A 61 4.33 23.75 14.94
CA LEU A 61 5.68 23.78 14.37
C LEU A 61 5.84 22.82 13.18
N LEU A 62 5.22 21.62 13.26
CA LEU A 62 5.35 20.54 12.27
C LEU A 62 4.22 20.51 11.24
N LYS A 63 3.18 21.33 11.38
CA LYS A 63 1.93 21.27 10.63
C LYS A 63 2.13 21.14 9.11
N GLY A 64 2.96 21.98 8.51
CA GLY A 64 3.18 21.94 7.06
C GLY A 64 3.88 20.67 6.58
N ASP A 65 4.81 20.11 7.37
CA ASP A 65 5.49 18.87 7.02
C ASP A 65 4.54 17.66 7.17
N VAL A 66 3.64 17.67 8.18
CA VAL A 66 2.62 16.62 8.37
C VAL A 66 1.61 16.65 7.22
N GLU A 67 1.06 17.81 6.87
CA GLU A 67 0.12 17.96 5.75
C GLU A 67 0.73 17.46 4.43
N LYS A 68 1.97 17.82 4.15
CA LYS A 68 2.70 17.38 2.96
C LYS A 68 2.97 15.88 2.95
N MET A 69 3.27 15.29 4.11
CA MET A 69 3.44 13.84 4.24
C MET A 69 2.13 13.09 4.03
N GLU A 70 1.02 13.61 4.57
CA GLU A 70 -0.33 13.05 4.35
C GLU A 70 -0.73 13.10 2.87
N GLU A 71 -0.41 14.20 2.17
CA GLU A 71 -0.65 14.34 0.73
C GLU A 71 0.13 13.28 -0.07
N ILE A 72 1.43 13.11 0.18
CA ILE A 72 2.27 12.09 -0.48
C ILE A 72 1.76 10.68 -0.21
N ILE A 73 1.39 10.36 1.04
CA ILE A 73 0.83 9.05 1.42
C ILE A 73 -0.51 8.81 0.70
N SER A 74 -1.35 9.84 0.62
CA SER A 74 -2.62 9.77 -0.09
C SER A 74 -2.44 9.50 -1.58
N GLU A 75 -1.52 10.19 -2.26
CA GLU A 75 -1.20 9.98 -3.67
C GLU A 75 -0.68 8.57 -3.93
N ASP A 76 0.28 8.07 -3.13
CA ASP A 76 0.83 6.71 -3.26
C ASP A 76 -0.27 5.65 -3.05
N THR A 77 -1.16 5.88 -2.08
CA THR A 77 -2.32 5.01 -1.85
C THR A 77 -3.28 5.00 -3.04
N GLN A 78 -3.57 6.14 -3.64
CA GLN A 78 -4.42 6.23 -4.83
C GLN A 78 -3.81 5.52 -6.04
N ILE A 79 -2.49 5.63 -6.21
CA ILE A 79 -1.76 4.90 -7.26
C ILE A 79 -1.88 3.39 -7.04
N ASP A 80 -1.72 2.92 -5.81
CA ASP A 80 -1.81 1.50 -5.48
C ASP A 80 -3.23 0.95 -5.64
N ILE A 81 -4.28 1.72 -5.31
CA ILE A 81 -5.68 1.38 -5.59
C ILE A 81 -5.92 1.20 -7.09
N LYS A 82 -5.43 2.14 -7.92
CA LYS A 82 -5.55 2.04 -9.40
C LYS A 82 -4.83 0.80 -9.93
N LYS A 83 -3.60 0.53 -9.47
CA LYS A 83 -2.84 -0.67 -9.86
C LYS A 83 -3.58 -1.94 -9.45
N MET A 84 -4.09 -2.02 -8.23
CA MET A 84 -4.84 -3.18 -7.72
C MET A 84 -6.09 -3.43 -8.57
N THR A 85 -6.81 -2.38 -8.96
CA THR A 85 -8.00 -2.48 -9.82
C THR A 85 -7.64 -3.00 -11.22
N ILE A 86 -6.54 -2.51 -11.81
CA ILE A 86 -6.06 -2.99 -13.13
C ILE A 86 -5.64 -4.45 -13.03
N TYR A 87 -4.83 -4.80 -12.04
CA TYR A 87 -4.35 -6.19 -11.89
C TYR A 87 -5.49 -7.17 -11.60
N SER A 88 -6.52 -6.77 -10.83
CA SER A 88 -7.68 -7.62 -10.58
C SER A 88 -8.48 -7.89 -11.87
N ARG A 89 -8.68 -6.88 -12.73
CA ARG A 89 -9.33 -7.04 -14.03
C ARG A 89 -8.52 -7.96 -14.95
N LEU A 90 -7.21 -7.74 -15.05
CA LEU A 90 -6.32 -8.60 -15.84
C LEU A 90 -6.35 -10.05 -15.32
N MET A 91 -6.22 -10.23 -14.02
CA MET A 91 -6.30 -11.55 -13.38
C MET A 91 -7.62 -12.26 -13.72
N THR A 92 -8.76 -11.56 -13.65
CA THR A 92 -10.07 -12.12 -14.01
C THR A 92 -10.11 -12.55 -15.46
N ILE A 93 -9.61 -11.74 -16.40
CA ILE A 93 -9.52 -12.08 -17.82
C ILE A 93 -8.69 -13.36 -18.02
N PHE A 94 -7.54 -13.47 -17.34
CA PHE A 94 -6.69 -14.66 -17.43
C PHE A 94 -7.36 -15.90 -16.85
N TYR A 95 -8.08 -15.81 -15.72
CA TYR A 95 -8.80 -16.95 -15.16
C TYR A 95 -9.99 -17.39 -16.01
N VAL A 96 -10.77 -16.43 -16.54
CA VAL A 96 -11.84 -16.77 -17.50
C VAL A 96 -11.25 -17.40 -18.77
N GLY A 97 -10.13 -16.86 -19.25
CA GLY A 97 -9.40 -17.41 -20.40
C GLY A 97 -8.93 -18.85 -20.17
N ILE A 98 -8.50 -19.22 -18.96
CA ILE A 98 -8.14 -20.61 -18.62
C ILE A 98 -9.32 -21.55 -18.87
N ILE A 99 -10.53 -21.18 -18.44
CA ILE A 99 -11.72 -22.02 -18.57
C ILE A 99 -12.14 -22.15 -20.03
N VAL A 100 -12.12 -21.04 -20.79
CA VAL A 100 -12.59 -21.01 -22.18
C VAL A 100 -11.57 -21.62 -23.16
N LEU A 101 -10.28 -21.34 -22.96
CA LEU A 101 -9.22 -21.77 -23.88
C LEU A 101 -8.82 -23.24 -23.69
N ALA A 102 -9.01 -23.80 -22.49
CA ALA A 102 -8.60 -25.19 -22.22
C ALA A 102 -9.19 -26.21 -23.22
N PRO A 103 -10.50 -26.25 -23.46
CA PRO A 103 -11.09 -27.22 -24.43
C PRO A 103 -10.64 -26.93 -25.88
N ILE A 104 -10.47 -25.65 -26.24
CA ILE A 104 -10.02 -25.24 -27.58
C ILE A 104 -8.57 -25.70 -27.81
N LEU A 105 -7.69 -25.43 -26.85
CA LEU A 105 -6.29 -25.84 -26.93
C LEU A 105 -6.14 -27.37 -26.92
N ALA A 106 -6.95 -28.09 -26.12
CA ALA A 106 -6.95 -29.53 -26.10
C ALA A 106 -7.32 -30.13 -27.47
N TYR A 107 -8.33 -29.56 -28.13
CA TYR A 107 -8.75 -29.98 -29.45
C TYR A 107 -7.69 -29.81 -30.53
N PHE A 108 -6.98 -28.65 -30.57
CA PHE A 108 -6.02 -28.34 -31.61
C PHE A 108 -4.62 -28.93 -31.35
N PHE A 109 -4.16 -28.94 -30.10
CA PHE A 109 -2.78 -29.27 -29.73
C PHE A 109 -2.62 -30.67 -29.13
N LYS A 110 -3.71 -31.45 -28.89
CA LYS A 110 -3.67 -32.78 -28.24
C LYS A 110 -2.78 -32.74 -26.97
N TRP A 111 -1.75 -33.60 -26.88
CA TRP A 111 -0.85 -33.68 -25.74
C TRP A 111 0.03 -32.42 -25.54
N TRP A 112 0.23 -31.57 -26.55
CA TRP A 112 1.05 -30.35 -26.43
C TRP A 112 0.32 -29.15 -25.86
N PHE A 113 -0.99 -29.24 -25.59
CA PHE A 113 -1.80 -28.14 -25.06
C PHE A 113 -1.37 -27.67 -23.66
N PHE A 114 -0.69 -28.54 -22.87
CA PHE A 114 -0.23 -28.19 -21.52
C PHE A 114 0.77 -27.01 -21.52
N ILE A 115 1.62 -26.88 -22.53
CA ILE A 115 2.63 -25.82 -22.59
C ILE A 115 1.98 -24.43 -22.66
N PRO A 116 1.14 -24.09 -23.66
CA PRO A 116 0.48 -22.79 -23.72
C PRO A 116 -0.49 -22.56 -22.53
N TYR A 117 -1.10 -23.62 -22.01
CA TYR A 117 -1.98 -23.55 -20.85
C TYR A 117 -1.24 -23.13 -19.59
N PHE A 118 -0.11 -23.76 -19.27
CA PHE A 118 0.70 -23.39 -18.11
C PHE A 118 1.31 -22.00 -18.25
N LEU A 119 1.74 -21.62 -19.46
CA LEU A 119 2.25 -20.28 -19.72
C LEU A 119 1.16 -19.20 -19.44
N TRP A 120 -0.06 -19.45 -19.90
CA TRP A 120 -1.20 -18.59 -19.67
C TRP A 120 -1.54 -18.48 -18.18
N ALA A 121 -1.55 -19.61 -17.47
CA ALA A 121 -1.79 -19.66 -16.03
C ALA A 121 -0.70 -18.90 -15.23
N ALA A 122 0.57 -19.00 -15.64
CA ALA A 122 1.68 -18.30 -15.01
C ALA A 122 1.52 -16.77 -15.07
N ILE A 123 1.00 -16.24 -16.19
CA ILE A 123 0.72 -14.80 -16.32
C ILE A 123 -0.39 -14.37 -15.34
N GLY A 124 -1.46 -15.16 -15.21
CA GLY A 124 -2.52 -14.91 -14.22
C GLY A 124 -1.98 -14.90 -12.78
N MET A 125 -1.10 -15.86 -12.47
CA MET A 125 -0.44 -15.95 -11.16
C MET A 125 0.47 -14.74 -10.87
N TYR A 126 1.18 -14.21 -11.87
CA TYR A 126 1.96 -13.00 -11.73
C TYR A 126 1.12 -11.81 -11.24
N PHE A 127 -0.07 -11.60 -11.81
CA PHE A 127 -0.97 -10.52 -11.35
C PHE A 127 -1.51 -10.79 -9.95
N ALA A 128 -1.79 -12.04 -9.59
CA ALA A 128 -2.19 -12.40 -8.24
C ALA A 128 -1.11 -12.04 -7.20
N PHE A 129 0.17 -12.32 -7.49
CA PHE A 129 1.28 -11.92 -6.63
C PHE A 129 1.43 -10.40 -6.49
N LYS A 130 1.19 -9.64 -7.57
CA LYS A 130 1.21 -8.16 -7.51
C LYS A 130 0.10 -7.61 -6.61
N ILE A 131 -1.10 -8.16 -6.69
CA ILE A 131 -2.22 -7.80 -5.81
C ILE A 131 -1.89 -8.13 -4.36
N GLU A 132 -1.36 -9.32 -4.09
CA GLU A 132 -0.99 -9.73 -2.73
C GLU A 132 0.11 -8.82 -2.13
N GLY A 133 1.06 -8.36 -2.94
CA GLY A 133 2.06 -7.37 -2.54
C GLY A 133 1.43 -6.05 -2.08
N ILE A 134 0.46 -5.52 -2.83
CA ILE A 134 -0.27 -4.29 -2.47
C ILE A 134 -1.09 -4.51 -1.19
N LYS A 135 -1.81 -5.61 -1.09
CA LYS A 135 -2.58 -5.98 0.11
C LYS A 135 -1.72 -6.04 1.37
N LYS A 136 -0.52 -6.61 1.25
CA LYS A 136 0.45 -6.70 2.34
C LYS A 136 1.00 -5.33 2.73
N LYS A 137 1.29 -4.46 1.75
CA LYS A 137 1.80 -3.10 1.97
C LYS A 137 0.81 -2.26 2.80
N HIS A 138 -0.49 -2.38 2.52
CA HIS A 138 -1.56 -1.60 3.17
C HIS A 138 -2.26 -2.37 4.31
N ASP A 139 -1.75 -3.52 4.71
CA ASP A 139 -2.33 -4.40 5.75
C ASP A 139 -3.83 -4.70 5.53
N VAL A 140 -4.20 -5.02 4.29
CA VAL A 140 -5.58 -5.31 3.86
C VAL A 140 -5.71 -6.80 3.57
N GLN A 141 -6.49 -7.56 4.35
CA GLN A 141 -6.58 -9.02 4.22
C GLN A 141 -8.00 -9.55 4.06
N THR A 142 -8.99 -8.93 4.74
CA THR A 142 -10.37 -9.39 4.66
C THR A 142 -11.11 -8.78 3.47
N TYR A 143 -12.20 -9.42 3.07
CA TYR A 143 -13.04 -8.94 1.95
C TYR A 143 -13.56 -7.51 2.19
N LYS A 144 -13.99 -7.21 3.43
CA LYS A 144 -14.46 -5.87 3.80
C LYS A 144 -13.34 -4.83 3.76
N GLU A 145 -12.15 -5.18 4.26
CA GLU A 145 -10.96 -4.31 4.17
C GLU A 145 -10.58 -4.03 2.71
N ILE A 146 -10.63 -5.05 1.83
CA ILE A 146 -10.34 -4.90 0.40
C ILE A 146 -11.33 -3.96 -0.27
N ILE A 147 -12.64 -4.12 0.00
CA ILE A 147 -13.67 -3.23 -0.57
C ILE A 147 -13.48 -1.80 -0.09
N ALA A 148 -13.31 -1.57 1.22
CA ALA A 148 -13.08 -0.25 1.78
C ALA A 148 -11.83 0.40 1.15
N PHE A 149 -10.71 -0.33 1.10
CA PHE A 149 -9.48 0.13 0.47
C PHE A 149 -9.68 0.52 -1.01
N THR A 150 -10.35 -0.32 -1.80
CA THR A 150 -10.58 -0.03 -3.24
C THR A 150 -11.52 1.13 -3.49
N LYS A 151 -12.39 1.47 -2.53
CA LYS A 151 -13.24 2.66 -2.56
C LYS A 151 -12.56 3.92 -2.02
N GLY A 152 -11.38 3.79 -1.41
CA GLY A 152 -10.70 4.89 -0.71
C GLY A 152 -11.37 5.27 0.62
N GLU A 153 -12.13 4.33 1.22
CA GLU A 153 -12.84 4.52 2.49
C GLU A 153 -12.00 3.97 3.63
N ALA A 154 -11.89 4.71 4.73
CA ALA A 154 -11.27 4.21 5.95
C ALA A 154 -12.30 3.48 6.83
N LEU A 155 -11.97 2.29 7.30
CA LEU A 155 -12.78 1.61 8.30
C LEU A 155 -12.63 2.29 9.66
N SER A 156 -13.72 2.37 10.41
CA SER A 156 -13.66 2.83 11.81
C SER A 156 -12.76 1.92 12.65
N PRO A 157 -12.14 2.42 13.74
CA PRO A 157 -11.26 1.61 14.59
C PRO A 157 -11.90 0.31 15.09
N ASN A 158 -13.19 0.37 15.46
CA ASN A 158 -13.95 -0.79 15.92
C ASN A 158 -14.19 -1.81 14.81
N GLU A 159 -14.51 -1.36 13.59
CA GLU A 159 -14.69 -2.23 12.43
C GLU A 159 -13.37 -2.89 12.05
N LYS A 160 -12.27 -2.14 12.05
CA LYS A 160 -10.94 -2.69 11.75
C LYS A 160 -10.54 -3.77 12.75
N MET A 161 -10.80 -3.56 14.05
CA MET A 161 -10.54 -4.57 15.08
C MET A 161 -11.34 -5.85 14.85
N MET A 162 -12.63 -5.74 14.52
CA MET A 162 -13.47 -6.90 14.19
C MET A 162 -12.98 -7.64 12.93
N GLU A 163 -12.54 -6.93 11.90
CA GLU A 163 -12.02 -7.55 10.69
C GLU A 163 -10.68 -8.26 10.93
N VAL A 164 -9.79 -7.69 11.74
CA VAL A 164 -8.53 -8.34 12.14
C VAL A 164 -8.81 -9.68 12.85
N ALA A 165 -9.82 -9.73 13.74
CA ALA A 165 -10.22 -10.97 14.41
C ALA A 165 -10.75 -12.05 13.44
N LYS A 166 -11.33 -11.66 12.31
CA LYS A 166 -11.86 -12.58 11.27
C LYS A 166 -10.79 -13.11 10.31
N ARG A 167 -9.62 -12.47 10.22
CA ARG A 167 -8.56 -12.82 9.25
C ARG A 167 -8.19 -14.32 9.23
N PRO A 168 -7.96 -15.01 10.37
CA PRO A 168 -7.63 -16.44 10.34
C PRO A 168 -8.75 -17.29 9.77
N TYR A 169 -10.00 -17.02 10.12
CA TYR A 169 -11.16 -17.76 9.62
C TYR A 169 -11.38 -17.54 8.11
N GLN A 170 -11.23 -16.32 7.63
CA GLN A 170 -11.36 -16.03 6.20
C GLN A 170 -10.26 -16.67 5.36
N LYS A 171 -9.03 -16.78 5.87
CA LYS A 171 -7.96 -17.51 5.19
C LYS A 171 -8.30 -18.99 5.01
N VAL A 172 -8.78 -19.64 6.05
CA VAL A 172 -9.20 -21.04 6.00
C VAL A 172 -10.37 -21.21 5.05
N LEU A 173 -11.40 -20.36 5.16
CA LEU A 173 -12.59 -20.42 4.30
C LEU A 173 -12.23 -20.20 2.83
N SER A 174 -11.37 -19.23 2.52
CA SER A 174 -10.93 -18.97 1.15
C SER A 174 -10.08 -20.12 0.58
N ALA A 175 -9.26 -20.77 1.40
CA ALA A 175 -8.49 -21.94 0.99
C ALA A 175 -9.43 -23.13 0.66
N ILE A 176 -10.44 -23.38 1.49
CA ILE A 176 -11.44 -24.42 1.23
C ILE A 176 -12.24 -24.11 -0.06
N ALA A 177 -12.72 -22.87 -0.20
CA ALA A 177 -13.48 -22.45 -1.38
C ALA A 177 -12.66 -22.58 -2.68
N SER A 178 -11.39 -22.15 -2.66
CA SER A 178 -10.50 -22.30 -3.82
C SER A 178 -10.19 -23.75 -4.15
N GLY A 179 -10.04 -24.61 -3.13
CA GLY A 179 -9.91 -26.06 -3.32
C GLY A 179 -11.12 -26.69 -3.98
N LEU A 180 -12.33 -26.36 -3.54
CA LEU A 180 -13.58 -26.84 -4.14
C LEU A 180 -13.73 -26.36 -5.60
N ILE A 181 -13.44 -25.10 -5.89
CA ILE A 181 -13.47 -24.57 -7.26
C ILE A 181 -12.46 -25.31 -8.14
N ALA A 182 -11.26 -25.56 -7.65
CA ALA A 182 -10.24 -26.30 -8.39
C ALA A 182 -10.70 -27.72 -8.73
N ILE A 183 -11.37 -28.44 -7.80
CA ILE A 183 -11.92 -29.78 -8.03
C ILE A 183 -13.02 -29.74 -9.09
N VAL A 184 -13.93 -28.78 -9.04
CA VAL A 184 -15.01 -28.62 -10.03
C VAL A 184 -14.45 -28.33 -11.42
N VAL A 185 -13.46 -27.43 -11.51
CA VAL A 185 -12.80 -27.08 -12.79
C VAL A 185 -12.04 -28.29 -13.34
N ALA A 186 -11.27 -28.98 -12.51
CA ALA A 186 -10.52 -30.16 -12.93
C ALA A 186 -11.46 -31.29 -13.37
N GLY A 187 -12.53 -31.55 -12.62
CA GLY A 187 -13.56 -32.54 -12.99
C GLY A 187 -14.25 -32.21 -14.30
N GLY A 188 -14.61 -30.95 -14.51
CA GLY A 188 -15.18 -30.47 -15.77
C GLY A 188 -14.23 -30.66 -16.96
N LEU A 189 -12.93 -30.36 -16.78
CA LEU A 189 -11.90 -30.59 -17.81
C LEU A 189 -11.74 -32.07 -18.14
N VAL A 190 -11.73 -32.94 -17.13
CA VAL A 190 -11.64 -34.41 -17.35
C VAL A 190 -12.85 -34.90 -18.14
N ILE A 191 -14.08 -34.47 -17.81
CA ILE A 191 -15.30 -34.85 -18.56
C ILE A 191 -15.23 -34.38 -20.02
N ILE A 192 -14.75 -33.16 -20.25
CA ILE A 192 -14.55 -32.62 -21.60
C ILE A 192 -13.52 -33.48 -22.37
N LEU A 193 -12.39 -33.79 -21.76
CA LEU A 193 -11.34 -34.61 -22.37
C LEU A 193 -11.89 -36.02 -22.74
N ILE A 194 -12.60 -36.69 -21.85
CA ILE A 194 -13.19 -38.02 -22.12
C ILE A 194 -14.20 -37.96 -23.26
N LYS A 195 -14.94 -36.87 -23.42
CA LYS A 195 -15.97 -36.74 -24.46
C LYS A 195 -15.40 -36.36 -25.83
N PHE A 196 -14.24 -35.76 -25.90
CA PHE A 196 -13.62 -35.28 -27.13
C PHE A 196 -12.37 -36.09 -27.58
N PHE A 197 -11.88 -36.96 -26.72
CA PHE A 197 -10.79 -37.93 -27.01
C PHE A 197 -11.24 -39.36 -26.78
#